data_723317328942cf0a26c0fe0f818d50db
#
_entry.id   723317328942cf0a26c0fe0f818d50db
#
_cell.length_a   1.000
_cell.length_b   1.000
_cell.length_c   1.000
_cell.angle_alpha   90.00
_cell.angle_beta   90.00
_cell.angle_gamma   90.00
#
_symmetry.space_group_name_H-M   'P 1'
#
loop_
_entity.id
_entity.type
_entity.pdbx_description
1 polymer ?
#
loop_
_entity_poly.entity_id
_entity_poly.type
_entity_poly.pdbx_seq_one_letter_code
_entity_poly.pdbx_strand_id
1 'polypeptide(L)'
;GMEVPGRKIAISMEPPFDSLSIAYGKKIYKELRCEKCHGENGNKEGELSKTLKTFRDTTWFVYDLRRKNFYKAGSSGTDIYRTLATGLDGSPMNAYDYISDFERWHLVHFVQSMHSVKRGETFPAINKITSKRIDRPITLDLEESIWGKALETPISIRPLRARRNPISRLTIRSVHNKNKIAIKI
;
A
#
# COMPACT_ATOMS: atom_id res chain seq x y z
N GLY A 1 -12.06 16.38 12.76
CA GLY A 1 -12.10 14.99 13.19
C GLY A 1 -13.48 14.63 13.73
N MET A 2 -13.89 13.37 13.70
CA MET A 2 -15.16 12.95 14.30
C MET A 2 -15.02 13.01 15.82
N GLU A 3 -15.94 13.68 16.50
CA GLU A 3 -15.95 13.80 17.96
C GLU A 3 -16.35 12.46 18.65
N VAL A 4 -17.03 11.58 17.93
CA VAL A 4 -17.45 10.28 18.42
C VAL A 4 -16.93 9.18 17.49
N PRO A 5 -16.29 8.12 18.02
CA PRO A 5 -15.87 6.99 17.21
C PRO A 5 -17.06 6.33 16.50
N GLY A 6 -16.86 5.95 15.25
CA GLY A 6 -17.87 5.17 14.52
C GLY A 6 -18.08 3.79 15.15
N ARG A 7 -19.20 3.12 14.76
CA ARG A 7 -19.49 1.77 15.23
C ARG A 7 -18.40 0.79 14.76
N LYS A 8 -17.92 -0.05 15.69
CA LYS A 8 -16.96 -1.11 15.37
C LYS A 8 -17.56 -2.08 14.34
N ILE A 9 -16.83 -2.34 13.28
CA ILE A 9 -17.22 -3.32 12.26
C ILE A 9 -17.02 -4.72 12.86
N ALA A 10 -18.11 -5.47 12.95
CA ALA A 10 -18.05 -6.90 13.26
C ALA A 10 -17.54 -7.63 12.01
N ILE A 11 -16.52 -8.44 12.18
CA ILE A 11 -16.01 -9.30 11.10
C ILE A 11 -16.56 -10.68 11.37
N SER A 12 -17.34 -11.20 10.43
CA SER A 12 -17.87 -12.56 10.50
C SER A 12 -16.75 -13.59 10.28
N MET A 13 -17.06 -14.85 10.56
CA MET A 13 -16.12 -15.95 10.31
C MET A 13 -15.84 -16.05 8.80
N GLU A 14 -14.57 -16.19 8.46
CA GLU A 14 -14.10 -16.37 7.08
C GLU A 14 -14.49 -17.75 6.58
N PRO A 15 -15.17 -17.87 5.43
CA PRO A 15 -15.44 -19.17 4.80
C PRO A 15 -14.15 -19.78 4.23
N PRO A 16 -14.15 -21.06 3.79
CA PRO A 16 -12.99 -21.65 3.15
C PRO A 16 -12.52 -20.87 1.91
N PHE A 17 -11.21 -20.64 1.82
CA PHE A 17 -10.57 -20.05 0.67
C PHE A 17 -10.35 -21.13 -0.41
N ASP A 18 -11.28 -21.26 -1.33
CA ASP A 18 -11.27 -22.26 -2.39
C ASP A 18 -11.67 -21.69 -3.75
N SER A 19 -11.64 -22.52 -4.77
CA SER A 19 -11.98 -22.13 -6.15
C SER A 19 -13.42 -21.69 -6.31
N LEU A 20 -14.35 -22.24 -5.55
CA LEU A 20 -15.77 -21.87 -5.60
C LEU A 20 -15.96 -20.48 -5.01
N SER A 21 -15.34 -20.23 -3.86
CA SER A 21 -15.33 -18.93 -3.22
C SER A 21 -14.75 -17.84 -4.13
N ILE A 22 -13.61 -18.12 -4.78
CA ILE A 22 -12.97 -17.20 -5.72
C ILE A 22 -13.88 -16.94 -6.93
N ALA A 23 -14.50 -17.98 -7.49
CA ALA A 23 -15.41 -17.84 -8.63
C ALA A 23 -16.63 -16.99 -8.30
N TYR A 24 -17.22 -17.20 -7.12
CA TYR A 24 -18.33 -16.39 -6.63
C TYR A 24 -17.92 -14.94 -6.37
N GLY A 25 -16.77 -14.73 -5.75
CA GLY A 25 -16.21 -13.40 -5.56
C GLY A 25 -15.95 -12.65 -6.87
N LYS A 26 -15.51 -13.36 -7.94
CA LYS A 26 -15.37 -12.80 -9.28
C LYS A 26 -16.70 -12.33 -9.86
N LYS A 27 -17.78 -13.08 -9.61
CA LYS A 27 -19.14 -12.68 -10.01
C LYS A 27 -19.53 -11.37 -9.31
N ILE A 28 -19.39 -11.33 -7.97
CA ILE A 28 -19.70 -10.14 -7.17
C ILE A 28 -18.86 -8.92 -7.62
N TYR A 29 -17.57 -9.12 -7.90
CA TYR A 29 -16.67 -8.07 -8.41
C TYR A 29 -17.22 -7.40 -9.67
N LYS A 30 -17.80 -8.17 -10.59
CA LYS A 30 -18.45 -7.65 -11.81
C LYS A 30 -19.82 -7.01 -11.51
N GLU A 31 -20.63 -7.62 -10.67
CA GLU A 31 -21.94 -7.09 -10.29
C GLU A 31 -21.83 -5.71 -9.62
N LEU A 32 -20.82 -5.55 -8.76
CA LEU A 32 -20.52 -4.28 -8.10
C LEU A 32 -19.71 -3.31 -8.96
N ARG A 33 -19.39 -3.69 -10.20
CA ARG A 33 -18.63 -2.91 -11.17
C ARG A 33 -17.24 -2.47 -10.69
N CYS A 34 -16.60 -3.28 -9.86
CA CYS A 34 -15.25 -2.99 -9.35
C CYS A 34 -14.23 -2.88 -10.50
N GLU A 35 -14.44 -3.66 -11.57
CA GLU A 35 -13.60 -3.66 -12.76
C GLU A 35 -13.57 -2.31 -13.48
N LYS A 36 -14.61 -1.48 -13.34
CA LYS A 36 -14.67 -0.15 -13.97
C LYS A 36 -13.52 0.77 -13.50
N CYS A 37 -13.09 0.61 -12.27
CA CYS A 37 -11.95 1.34 -11.71
C CYS A 37 -10.71 0.46 -11.66
N HIS A 38 -10.83 -0.77 -11.15
CA HIS A 38 -9.69 -1.62 -10.87
C HIS A 38 -9.23 -2.49 -12.05
N GLY A 39 -10.01 -2.55 -13.14
CA GLY A 39 -9.77 -3.45 -14.27
C GLY A 39 -10.24 -4.89 -14.00
N GLU A 40 -10.47 -5.69 -15.03
CA GLU A 40 -10.97 -7.06 -14.88
C GLU A 40 -10.07 -7.97 -14.02
N ASN A 41 -8.77 -7.74 -14.08
CA ASN A 41 -7.76 -8.51 -13.37
C ASN A 41 -7.08 -7.71 -12.25
N GLY A 42 -7.72 -6.66 -11.74
CA GLY A 42 -7.19 -5.82 -10.69
C GLY A 42 -5.96 -4.99 -11.06
N ASN A 43 -5.68 -4.84 -12.37
CA ASN A 43 -4.48 -4.19 -12.92
C ASN A 43 -4.56 -2.66 -12.96
N LYS A 44 -5.58 -2.05 -12.32
CA LYS A 44 -5.84 -0.60 -12.31
C LYS A 44 -6.18 0.04 -13.67
N GLU A 45 -6.51 -0.75 -14.67
CA GLU A 45 -6.76 -0.29 -16.04
C GLU A 45 -8.27 -0.28 -16.38
N GLY A 46 -9.12 -0.09 -15.40
CA GLY A 46 -10.53 0.10 -15.61
C GLY A 46 -10.83 1.40 -16.37
N GLU A 47 -11.93 1.44 -17.10
CA GLU A 47 -12.29 2.59 -17.96
C GLU A 47 -12.36 3.91 -17.18
N LEU A 48 -12.82 3.87 -15.91
CA LEU A 48 -12.93 5.05 -15.07
C LEU A 48 -11.62 5.42 -14.37
N SER A 49 -10.60 4.55 -14.38
CA SER A 49 -9.36 4.75 -13.63
C SER A 49 -8.62 6.04 -13.98
N LYS A 50 -8.78 6.53 -15.19
CA LYS A 50 -8.13 7.75 -15.71
C LYS A 50 -8.89 9.03 -15.41
N THR A 51 -10.17 8.94 -15.09
CA THR A 51 -11.06 10.09 -14.89
C THR A 51 -11.41 10.34 -13.42
N LEU A 52 -10.97 9.44 -12.52
CA LEU A 52 -11.28 9.56 -11.11
C LEU A 52 -10.64 10.80 -10.50
N LYS A 53 -11.43 11.50 -9.71
CA LYS A 53 -11.01 12.68 -8.95
C LYS A 53 -11.43 12.56 -7.50
N THR A 54 -10.68 13.22 -6.62
CA THR A 54 -11.08 13.40 -5.23
C THR A 54 -12.16 14.47 -5.13
N PHE A 55 -12.79 14.61 -3.95
CA PHE A 55 -13.73 15.71 -3.68
C PHE A 55 -13.09 17.12 -3.82
N ARG A 56 -11.76 17.21 -3.86
CA ARG A 56 -11.00 18.44 -4.12
C ARG A 56 -10.59 18.60 -5.59
N ASP A 57 -11.24 17.89 -6.50
CA ASP A 57 -10.95 17.89 -7.94
C ASP A 57 -9.52 17.48 -8.33
N THR A 58 -8.77 16.86 -7.41
CA THR A 58 -7.44 16.32 -7.68
C THR A 58 -7.55 14.94 -8.32
N THR A 59 -6.74 14.65 -9.34
CA THR A 59 -6.70 13.33 -9.98
C THR A 59 -6.38 12.24 -8.95
N TRP A 60 -7.21 11.19 -8.93
CA TRP A 60 -6.99 10.01 -8.12
C TRP A 60 -6.41 8.87 -8.94
N PHE A 61 -5.47 8.13 -8.35
CA PHE A 61 -4.88 6.96 -8.99
C PHE A 61 -5.35 5.69 -8.29
N VAL A 62 -5.94 4.79 -9.08
CA VAL A 62 -6.41 3.49 -8.60
C VAL A 62 -5.21 2.60 -8.26
N TYR A 63 -5.30 1.88 -7.15
CA TYR A 63 -4.29 0.88 -6.79
C TYR A 63 -4.39 -0.36 -7.67
N ASP A 64 -3.23 -0.92 -8.00
CA ASP A 64 -3.12 -2.24 -8.61
C ASP A 64 -3.39 -3.30 -7.53
N LEU A 65 -4.53 -3.97 -7.60
CA LEU A 65 -4.96 -4.97 -6.61
C LEU A 65 -4.06 -6.21 -6.58
N ARG A 66 -3.25 -6.44 -7.61
CA ARG A 66 -2.29 -7.55 -7.65
C ARG A 66 -1.09 -7.29 -6.74
N ARG A 67 -0.87 -6.04 -6.36
CA ARG A 67 0.29 -5.57 -5.60
C ARG A 67 -0.09 -5.29 -4.14
N LYS A 68 -0.30 -6.35 -3.36
CA LYS A 68 -0.73 -6.26 -1.94
C LYS A 68 0.08 -5.29 -1.07
N ASN A 69 1.36 -5.08 -1.39
CA ASN A 69 2.25 -4.21 -0.63
C ASN A 69 1.90 -2.71 -0.74
N PHE A 70 1.04 -2.33 -1.69
CA PHE A 70 0.60 -0.95 -1.90
C PHE A 70 -0.77 -0.63 -1.29
N TYR A 71 -1.42 -1.59 -0.64
CA TYR A 71 -2.72 -1.36 -0.02
C TYR A 71 -2.60 -0.40 1.16
N LYS A 72 -3.37 0.70 1.12
CA LYS A 72 -3.35 1.75 2.14
C LYS A 72 -3.75 1.24 3.53
N ALA A 73 -4.81 0.43 3.58
CA ALA A 73 -5.42 -0.05 4.81
C ALA A 73 -4.98 -1.46 5.22
N GLY A 74 -3.95 -2.01 4.56
CA GLY A 74 -3.51 -3.39 4.76
C GLY A 74 -4.08 -4.35 3.73
N SER A 75 -3.48 -5.54 3.62
CA SER A 75 -3.76 -6.53 2.57
C SER A 75 -4.12 -7.92 3.10
N SER A 76 -4.30 -8.06 4.41
CA SER A 76 -4.89 -9.28 4.98
C SER A 76 -6.37 -9.41 4.57
N GLY A 77 -6.94 -10.60 4.65
CA GLY A 77 -8.36 -10.80 4.37
C GLY A 77 -9.24 -9.87 5.18
N THR A 78 -8.94 -9.73 6.47
CA THR A 78 -9.68 -8.84 7.38
C THR A 78 -9.51 -7.35 7.06
N ASP A 79 -8.35 -6.93 6.54
CA ASP A 79 -8.13 -5.54 6.14
C ASP A 79 -8.93 -5.19 4.89
N ILE A 80 -8.92 -6.10 3.90
CA ILE A 80 -9.72 -5.95 2.67
C ILE A 80 -11.20 -5.96 3.02
N TYR A 81 -11.65 -6.87 3.90
CA TYR A 81 -13.01 -6.93 4.39
C TYR A 81 -13.48 -5.59 5.00
N ARG A 82 -12.65 -5.01 5.89
CA ARG A 82 -12.93 -3.70 6.47
C ARG A 82 -12.99 -2.61 5.42
N THR A 83 -12.02 -2.60 4.49
CA THR A 83 -11.98 -1.61 3.39
C THR A 83 -13.24 -1.68 2.53
N LEU A 84 -13.74 -2.87 2.24
CA LEU A 84 -15.01 -3.04 1.52
C LEU A 84 -16.19 -2.52 2.33
N ALA A 85 -16.21 -2.76 3.64
CA ALA A 85 -17.31 -2.33 4.51
C ALA A 85 -17.35 -0.81 4.74
N THR A 86 -16.18 -0.13 4.78
CA THR A 86 -16.09 1.30 5.12
C THR A 86 -15.81 2.21 3.93
N GLY A 87 -15.43 1.64 2.80
CA GLY A 87 -14.78 2.41 1.76
C GLY A 87 -13.37 2.84 2.17
N LEU A 88 -12.81 3.76 1.42
CA LEU A 88 -11.47 4.27 1.65
C LEU A 88 -11.52 5.79 1.75
N ASP A 89 -11.52 6.30 2.98
CA ASP A 89 -11.66 7.73 3.27
C ASP A 89 -10.67 8.59 2.46
N GLY A 90 -11.20 9.71 1.94
CA GLY A 90 -10.49 10.63 1.07
C GLY A 90 -10.24 10.11 -0.34
N SER A 91 -10.87 9.00 -0.74
CA SER A 91 -10.78 8.40 -2.09
C SER A 91 -12.15 8.26 -2.73
N PRO A 92 -12.24 8.04 -4.06
CA PRO A 92 -13.48 7.71 -4.74
C PRO A 92 -14.03 6.29 -4.45
N MET A 93 -13.34 5.49 -3.64
CA MET A 93 -13.81 4.14 -3.30
C MET A 93 -14.87 4.20 -2.20
N ASN A 94 -16.11 3.96 -2.57
CA ASN A 94 -17.25 3.96 -1.67
C ASN A 94 -17.25 2.74 -0.73
N ALA A 95 -18.05 2.83 0.35
CA ALA A 95 -18.38 1.69 1.18
C ALA A 95 -19.37 0.77 0.46
N TYR A 96 -19.17 -0.53 0.65
CA TYR A 96 -20.08 -1.59 0.19
C TYR A 96 -20.68 -2.28 1.43
N ASP A 97 -21.25 -1.48 2.33
CA ASP A 97 -21.82 -1.94 3.59
C ASP A 97 -23.17 -2.66 3.41
N TYR A 98 -23.80 -2.48 2.25
CA TYR A 98 -25.08 -3.09 1.87
C TYR A 98 -24.96 -4.55 1.39
N ILE A 99 -23.75 -5.06 1.06
CA ILE A 99 -23.57 -6.48 0.72
C ILE A 99 -23.47 -7.31 2.00
N SER A 100 -23.92 -8.56 1.93
CA SER A 100 -23.82 -9.49 3.05
C SER A 100 -22.37 -9.81 3.42
N ASP A 101 -22.13 -10.24 4.65
CA ASP A 101 -20.82 -10.69 5.12
C ASP A 101 -20.29 -11.86 4.30
N PHE A 102 -21.17 -12.74 3.86
CA PHE A 102 -20.84 -13.86 3.00
C PHE A 102 -20.32 -13.38 1.65
N GLU A 103 -21.04 -12.50 0.97
CA GLU A 103 -20.61 -11.91 -0.31
C GLU A 103 -19.29 -11.15 -0.15
N ARG A 104 -19.16 -10.41 0.95
CA ARG A 104 -17.94 -9.63 1.22
C ARG A 104 -16.72 -10.53 1.36
N TRP A 105 -16.81 -11.68 2.04
CA TRP A 105 -15.72 -12.62 2.14
C TRP A 105 -15.34 -13.26 0.81
N HIS A 106 -16.30 -13.63 -0.02
CA HIS A 106 -16.01 -14.16 -1.35
C HIS A 106 -15.34 -13.13 -2.23
N LEU A 107 -15.76 -11.87 -2.16
CA LEU A 107 -15.09 -10.77 -2.85
C LEU A 107 -13.66 -10.57 -2.33
N VAL A 108 -13.42 -10.66 -1.04
CA VAL A 108 -12.07 -10.65 -0.44
C VAL A 108 -11.21 -11.77 -1.04
N HIS A 109 -11.72 -12.98 -1.12
CA HIS A 109 -11.00 -14.13 -1.68
C HIS A 109 -10.64 -13.91 -3.16
N PHE A 110 -11.56 -13.37 -3.94
CA PHE A 110 -11.25 -13.02 -5.33
C PHE A 110 -10.15 -11.96 -5.41
N VAL A 111 -10.21 -10.90 -4.61
CA VAL A 111 -9.16 -9.87 -4.57
C VAL A 111 -7.82 -10.47 -4.14
N GLN A 112 -7.80 -11.34 -3.14
CA GLN A 112 -6.58 -12.01 -2.70
C GLN A 112 -6.01 -12.96 -3.77
N SER A 113 -6.88 -13.61 -4.56
CA SER A 113 -6.45 -14.49 -5.64
C SER A 113 -5.70 -13.75 -6.76
N MET A 114 -5.93 -12.45 -6.89
CA MET A 114 -5.20 -11.60 -7.85
C MET A 114 -3.79 -11.23 -7.36
N HIS A 115 -3.46 -11.44 -6.08
CA HIS A 115 -2.16 -11.07 -5.56
C HIS A 115 -1.05 -11.80 -6.31
N SER A 116 -0.34 -11.10 -7.17
CA SER A 116 0.86 -11.63 -7.79
C SER A 116 2.02 -11.50 -6.83
N VAL A 117 2.52 -12.64 -6.38
CA VAL A 117 3.84 -12.68 -5.73
C VAL A 117 4.89 -12.60 -6.84
N LYS A 118 5.30 -11.41 -7.22
CA LYS A 118 6.57 -11.31 -7.93
C LYS A 118 7.66 -11.72 -6.94
N ARG A 119 8.21 -12.93 -7.12
CA ARG A 119 9.46 -13.33 -6.49
C ARG A 119 10.47 -12.21 -6.74
N GLY A 120 10.88 -11.50 -5.70
CA GLY A 120 11.86 -10.41 -5.79
C GLY A 120 11.41 -9.05 -5.26
N GLU A 121 10.13 -8.80 -5.02
CA GLU A 121 9.66 -7.58 -4.35
C GLU A 121 9.43 -7.75 -2.83
N THR A 122 10.07 -8.70 -2.19
CA THR A 122 10.26 -8.66 -0.75
C THR A 122 11.28 -7.58 -0.46
N PHE A 123 10.81 -6.37 -0.18
CA PHE A 123 11.68 -5.36 0.39
C PHE A 123 12.08 -5.84 1.78
N PRO A 124 13.36 -6.14 2.01
CA PRO A 124 13.79 -6.54 3.34
C PRO A 124 13.41 -5.41 4.29
N ALA A 125 12.78 -5.76 5.40
CA ALA A 125 12.58 -4.81 6.49
C ALA A 125 13.97 -4.34 6.92
N ILE A 126 14.28 -3.06 6.70
CA ILE A 126 15.56 -2.50 7.11
C ILE A 126 15.47 -2.24 8.60
N ASN A 127 16.02 -3.17 9.37
CA ASN A 127 16.06 -3.08 10.83
C ASN A 127 17.33 -2.41 11.32
N LYS A 128 18.28 -2.15 10.41
CA LYS A 128 19.61 -1.67 10.78
C LYS A 128 20.20 -0.79 9.70
N ILE A 129 20.66 0.39 10.08
CA ILE A 129 21.50 1.27 9.27
C ILE A 129 22.91 1.21 9.84
N THR A 130 23.88 0.86 9.00
CA THR A 130 25.28 0.84 9.42
C THR A 130 25.89 2.21 9.18
N SER A 131 26.34 2.84 10.25
CA SER A 131 26.96 4.16 10.23
C SER A 131 28.48 4.04 10.20
N LYS A 132 29.14 4.76 9.29
CA LYS A 132 30.62 4.80 9.19
C LYS A 132 31.18 5.76 10.21
N ARG A 133 32.14 5.30 11.03
CA ARG A 133 32.87 6.16 11.95
C ARG A 133 33.86 7.05 11.18
N ILE A 134 33.90 8.32 11.56
CA ILE A 134 34.85 9.32 11.07
C ILE A 134 35.50 10.03 12.26
N ASP A 135 36.80 10.34 12.16
CA ASP A 135 37.58 10.96 13.22
C ASP A 135 37.74 12.46 13.02
N ARG A 136 36.70 13.12 12.54
CA ARG A 136 36.63 14.58 12.32
C ARG A 136 35.30 15.16 12.78
N PRO A 137 35.23 16.49 12.98
CA PRO A 137 33.97 17.16 13.31
C PRO A 137 32.90 16.93 12.25
N ILE A 138 31.67 16.72 12.68
CA ILE A 138 30.50 16.68 11.82
C ILE A 138 29.88 18.07 11.77
N THR A 139 29.89 18.67 10.59
CA THR A 139 29.27 19.96 10.25
C THR A 139 28.15 19.75 9.25
N LEU A 140 27.34 20.77 8.98
CA LEU A 140 26.26 20.71 7.97
C LEU A 140 26.79 20.53 6.56
N ASP A 141 28.00 21.02 6.29
CA ASP A 141 28.65 21.02 4.96
C ASP A 141 29.70 19.89 4.83
N LEU A 142 29.33 18.67 5.23
CA LEU A 142 30.23 17.52 5.06
C LEU A 142 30.54 17.28 3.59
N GLU A 143 31.84 17.18 3.30
CA GLU A 143 32.34 16.91 1.95
C GLU A 143 31.81 15.62 1.36
N GLU A 144 31.54 15.60 0.06
CA GLU A 144 31.05 14.42 -0.66
C GLU A 144 31.99 13.21 -0.56
N SER A 145 33.31 13.47 -0.44
CA SER A 145 34.35 12.45 -0.22
C SER A 145 34.12 11.62 1.05
N ILE A 146 33.50 12.21 2.07
CA ILE A 146 33.17 11.52 3.32
C ILE A 146 31.96 10.60 3.11
N TRP A 147 30.95 11.09 2.39
CA TRP A 147 29.75 10.33 2.08
C TRP A 147 30.03 9.15 1.14
N GLY A 148 31.00 9.29 0.24
CA GLY A 148 31.46 8.21 -0.64
C GLY A 148 32.05 7.01 0.10
N LYS A 149 32.54 7.21 1.36
CA LYS A 149 33.05 6.14 2.22
C LYS A 149 31.99 5.49 3.11
N ALA A 150 30.79 6.06 3.19
CA ALA A 150 29.70 5.51 3.96
C ALA A 150 28.97 4.41 3.20
N LEU A 151 28.55 3.36 3.91
CA LEU A 151 27.75 2.29 3.30
C LEU A 151 26.37 2.83 2.90
N GLU A 152 25.96 2.49 1.70
CA GLU A 152 24.62 2.76 1.21
C GLU A 152 23.63 1.78 1.81
N THR A 153 22.57 2.31 2.43
CA THR A 153 21.45 1.51 2.92
C THR A 153 20.23 1.85 2.07
N PRO A 154 19.81 0.97 1.16
CA PRO A 154 18.61 1.19 0.38
C PRO A 154 17.37 1.02 1.24
N ILE A 155 16.49 2.01 1.23
CA ILE A 155 15.19 1.96 1.90
C ILE A 155 14.09 1.95 0.86
N SER A 156 13.21 0.97 0.98
CA SER A 156 12.00 0.94 0.17
C SER A 156 10.93 1.82 0.77
N ILE A 157 10.38 2.71 -0.04
CA ILE A 157 9.32 3.62 0.36
C ILE A 157 8.01 3.12 -0.21
N ARG A 158 6.99 3.07 0.64
CA ARG A 158 5.61 2.86 0.18
C ARG A 158 4.95 4.22 -0.02
N PRO A 159 4.57 4.58 -1.25
CA PRO A 159 3.81 5.81 -1.44
C PRO A 159 2.47 5.69 -0.73
N LEU A 160 2.09 6.71 0.02
CA LEU A 160 0.78 6.80 0.68
C LEU A 160 -0.36 6.93 -0.33
N ARG A 161 -0.04 7.33 -1.56
CA ARG A 161 -0.99 7.48 -2.66
C ARG A 161 -0.41 6.90 -3.93
N ALA A 162 -1.27 6.32 -4.77
CA ALA A 162 -0.87 5.90 -6.10
C ALA A 162 -0.45 7.14 -6.92
N ARG A 163 0.82 7.18 -7.34
CA ARG A 163 1.36 8.22 -8.22
C ARG A 163 1.79 7.58 -9.54
N ARG A 164 1.84 8.36 -10.62
CA ARG A 164 2.30 7.86 -11.92
C ARG A 164 3.72 7.32 -11.84
N ASN A 165 4.61 8.03 -11.13
CA ASN A 165 6.00 7.65 -10.92
C ASN A 165 6.32 7.75 -9.41
N PRO A 166 5.91 6.76 -8.60
CA PRO A 166 6.22 6.78 -7.19
C PRO A 166 7.71 6.59 -6.98
N ILE A 167 8.30 7.40 -6.10
CA ILE A 167 9.62 7.09 -5.55
C ILE A 167 9.43 5.81 -4.73
N SER A 168 10.04 4.72 -5.19
CA SER A 168 9.92 3.42 -4.53
C SER A 168 11.15 3.06 -3.70
N ARG A 169 12.22 3.84 -3.84
CA ARG A 169 13.49 3.58 -3.20
C ARG A 169 14.20 4.88 -2.82
N LEU A 170 14.70 4.96 -1.60
CA LEU A 170 15.67 5.97 -1.15
C LEU A 170 16.96 5.26 -0.78
N THR A 171 18.07 5.98 -0.86
CA THR A 171 19.35 5.49 -0.35
C THR A 171 19.76 6.37 0.82
N ILE A 172 20.03 5.75 1.95
CA ILE A 172 20.55 6.45 3.14
C ILE A 172 22.02 6.12 3.32
N ARG A 173 22.81 7.15 3.58
CA ARG A 173 24.19 7.04 4.06
C ARG A 173 24.27 7.65 5.45
N SER A 174 25.04 7.03 6.34
CA SER A 174 25.22 7.51 7.69
C SER A 174 26.69 7.51 8.09
N VAL A 175 27.11 8.58 8.71
CA VAL A 175 28.44 8.71 9.33
C VAL A 175 28.30 9.20 10.77
N HIS A 176 29.21 8.81 11.65
CA HIS A 176 29.20 9.25 13.04
C HIS A 176 30.62 9.52 13.57
N ASN A 177 30.72 10.34 14.57
CA ASN A 177 31.90 10.44 15.43
C ASN A 177 31.50 10.18 16.89
N LYS A 178 32.37 10.51 17.85
CA LYS A 178 32.09 10.28 19.29
C LYS A 178 30.83 11.03 19.77
N ASN A 179 30.49 12.17 19.18
CA ASN A 179 29.51 13.10 19.73
C ASN A 179 28.29 13.33 18.82
N LYS A 180 28.39 13.02 17.53
CA LYS A 180 27.37 13.34 16.54
C LYS A 180 27.18 12.22 15.52
N ILE A 181 26.00 12.18 14.92
CA ILE A 181 25.67 11.38 13.75
C ILE A 181 25.13 12.30 12.65
N ALA A 182 25.48 12.05 11.41
CA ALA A 182 24.92 12.70 10.24
C ALA A 182 24.31 11.66 9.29
N ILE A 183 23.22 12.01 8.66
CA ILE A 183 22.49 11.16 7.72
C ILE A 183 22.29 11.95 6.44
N LYS A 184 22.63 11.32 5.29
CA LYS A 184 22.35 11.81 3.96
C LYS A 184 21.29 10.91 3.31
N ILE A 185 20.28 11.50 2.71
CA ILE A 185 19.18 10.84 2.00
C ILE A 185 19.30 11.11 0.52
#